data_d49d4738f42d3be652bdcb8fb0e8a160
#
_entry.id   d49d4738f42d3be652bdcb8fb0e8a160
#
_cell.length_a   1.000
_cell.length_b   1.000
_cell.length_c   1.000
_cell.angle_alpha   90.00
_cell.angle_beta   90.00
_cell.angle_gamma   90.00
#
_symmetry.space_group_name_H-M   'P 1'
#
loop_
_entity.id
_entity.type
_entity.pdbx_description
1 polymer ?
#
loop_
_entity_poly.entity_id
_entity_poly.type
_entity_poly.pdbx_seq_one_letter_code
_entity_poly.pdbx_strand_id
1 'polypeptide(L)'
;RRHTRLQGDWSSDVCSSDLEHIPNISAEIQKDFGFKPDFELGKHYLEANDSAGNTFKATAKPVLIGTAVVGATTMIFSIILALKKDGLLALSLTDAPVLLGFICGGAVIFWFCGASMQAVTTGAYRAVEYIKKNMNLDKTEADIEDSKTVVRICTEYAQSGMWNIFVALMAITLAFALFDPNFFVAYLVSIAVFGLFQAIYMANAGGAWDNAKKLVEVDLKEKNTPVHAATVVGDTVGDPFKDTTSVALNPIIKFSTLFGLLAVEIAVKIRHPVDAAGNHIVGDAKPFDYTGIVGVAMLLVSLYFVWRSFYSMRIPERN
;
A
#
# COMPACT_ATOMS: atom_id res chain seq x y z
N ARG A 1 -19.70 -11.86 -25.84
CA ARG A 1 -19.85 -12.64 -24.58
C ARG A 1 -18.61 -13.43 -24.15
N ARG A 2 -17.60 -13.65 -25.02
CA ARG A 2 -16.33 -14.36 -24.69
C ARG A 2 -15.25 -13.45 -24.07
N HIS A 3 -15.30 -12.13 -24.29
CA HIS A 3 -14.31 -11.18 -23.76
C HIS A 3 -14.41 -10.90 -22.25
N THR A 4 -15.47 -11.29 -21.58
CA THR A 4 -15.68 -11.06 -20.14
C THR A 4 -15.04 -12.12 -19.23
N ARG A 5 -14.47 -13.20 -19.76
CA ARG A 5 -13.79 -14.24 -18.97
C ARG A 5 -12.30 -13.95 -18.72
N LEU A 6 -11.73 -12.96 -19.40
CA LEU A 6 -10.28 -12.64 -19.34
C LEU A 6 -9.93 -11.47 -18.42
N GLN A 7 -10.82 -11.06 -17.50
CA GLN A 7 -10.56 -9.96 -16.56
C GLN A 7 -9.85 -10.37 -15.25
N GLY A 8 -9.31 -11.57 -15.15
CA GLY A 8 -8.80 -12.10 -13.87
C GLY A 8 -7.30 -12.03 -13.65
N ASP A 9 -6.49 -12.15 -14.67
CA ASP A 9 -5.04 -12.14 -14.52
C ASP A 9 -4.36 -11.69 -15.81
N TRP A 10 -3.60 -10.60 -15.74
CA TRP A 10 -2.87 -10.02 -16.88
C TRP A 10 -1.50 -10.67 -17.05
N SER A 11 -1.31 -11.91 -16.57
CA SER A 11 -0.10 -12.64 -16.88
C SER A 11 -0.18 -13.20 -18.31
N SER A 12 0.88 -13.06 -19.07
CA SER A 12 1.01 -13.55 -20.44
C SER A 12 0.78 -15.07 -20.55
N ASP A 13 1.10 -15.79 -19.47
CA ASP A 13 0.98 -17.25 -19.41
C ASP A 13 -0.48 -17.73 -19.44
N VAL A 14 -1.40 -17.03 -18.80
CA VAL A 14 -2.84 -17.39 -18.75
C VAL A 14 -3.46 -17.19 -20.14
N CYS A 15 -3.15 -16.09 -20.82
CA CYS A 15 -3.75 -15.79 -22.12
C CYS A 15 -3.33 -16.79 -23.22
N SER A 16 -2.08 -17.26 -23.22
CA SER A 16 -1.57 -18.15 -24.27
C SER A 16 -1.97 -19.61 -24.04
N SER A 17 -1.93 -20.10 -22.81
CA SER A 17 -2.29 -21.46 -22.46
C SER A 17 -3.78 -21.73 -22.60
N ASP A 18 -4.62 -20.75 -22.22
CA ASP A 18 -6.08 -20.89 -22.36
C ASP A 18 -6.54 -20.92 -23.81
N LEU A 19 -5.91 -20.13 -24.69
CA LEU A 19 -6.21 -20.13 -26.12
C LEU A 19 -5.83 -21.44 -26.80
N GLU A 20 -4.70 -22.03 -26.48
CA GLU A 20 -4.20 -23.30 -27.04
C GLU A 20 -5.16 -24.47 -26.74
N HIS A 21 -5.79 -24.47 -25.56
CA HIS A 21 -6.69 -25.54 -25.11
C HIS A 21 -8.15 -25.40 -25.62
N ILE A 22 -8.47 -24.30 -26.32
CA ILE A 22 -9.81 -24.14 -26.91
C ILE A 22 -9.93 -25.02 -28.16
N PRO A 23 -10.88 -25.97 -28.23
CA PRO A 23 -11.06 -26.81 -29.40
C PRO A 23 -11.28 -25.97 -30.68
N ASN A 24 -10.59 -26.30 -31.75
CA ASN A 24 -10.69 -25.68 -33.08
C ASN A 24 -10.27 -24.19 -33.17
N ILE A 25 -9.67 -23.61 -32.13
CA ILE A 25 -9.29 -22.19 -32.13
C ILE A 25 -8.32 -21.86 -33.29
N SER A 26 -7.38 -22.75 -33.62
CA SER A 26 -6.46 -22.54 -34.73
C SER A 26 -7.16 -22.42 -36.09
N ALA A 27 -8.25 -23.18 -36.30
CA ALA A 27 -9.05 -23.11 -37.51
C ALA A 27 -9.93 -21.83 -37.55
N GLU A 28 -10.45 -21.42 -36.41
CA GLU A 28 -11.20 -20.15 -36.28
C GLU A 28 -10.30 -18.95 -36.54
N ILE A 29 -9.06 -18.92 -35.99
CA ILE A 29 -8.10 -17.85 -36.20
C ILE A 29 -7.67 -17.82 -37.68
N GLN A 30 -7.42 -18.97 -38.26
CA GLN A 30 -7.07 -19.03 -39.69
C GLN A 30 -8.19 -18.54 -40.60
N LYS A 31 -9.45 -18.83 -40.25
CA LYS A 31 -10.61 -18.37 -40.96
C LYS A 31 -10.86 -16.87 -40.83
N ASP A 32 -10.74 -16.34 -39.62
CA ASP A 32 -11.11 -14.96 -39.31
C ASP A 32 -9.98 -13.96 -39.60
N PHE A 33 -8.72 -14.39 -39.47
CA PHE A 33 -7.55 -13.52 -39.59
C PHE A 33 -6.59 -13.92 -40.75
N GLY A 34 -6.81 -15.06 -41.36
CA GLY A 34 -6.03 -15.48 -42.54
C GLY A 34 -4.62 -16.03 -42.29
N PHE A 35 -4.23 -16.26 -41.02
CA PHE A 35 -2.95 -16.86 -40.69
C PHE A 35 -3.12 -18.07 -39.74
N LYS A 36 -2.18 -19.01 -39.80
CA LYS A 36 -2.13 -20.13 -38.87
C LYS A 36 -1.37 -19.69 -37.61
N PRO A 37 -2.00 -19.75 -36.42
CA PRO A 37 -1.34 -19.33 -35.19
C PRO A 37 -0.22 -20.30 -34.81
N ASP A 38 0.90 -19.74 -34.37
CA ASP A 38 1.96 -20.43 -33.67
C ASP A 38 1.91 -20.06 -32.19
N PHE A 39 1.31 -20.91 -31.37
CA PHE A 39 1.10 -20.62 -29.95
C PHE A 39 2.40 -20.59 -29.17
N GLU A 40 3.39 -21.44 -29.53
CA GLU A 40 4.70 -21.43 -28.86
C GLU A 40 5.46 -20.11 -29.11
N LEU A 41 5.48 -19.66 -30.36
CA LEU A 41 6.07 -18.38 -30.70
C LEU A 41 5.33 -17.21 -30.10
N GLY A 42 3.99 -17.27 -30.08
CA GLY A 42 3.14 -16.27 -29.45
C GLY A 42 3.39 -16.19 -27.94
N LYS A 43 3.50 -17.33 -27.26
CA LYS A 43 3.84 -17.41 -25.85
C LYS A 43 5.22 -16.80 -25.55
N HIS A 44 6.22 -17.15 -26.36
CA HIS A 44 7.55 -16.59 -26.18
C HIS A 44 7.58 -15.05 -26.31
N TYR A 45 6.86 -14.48 -27.30
CA TYR A 45 6.77 -13.03 -27.45
C TYR A 45 5.99 -12.36 -26.31
N LEU A 46 4.92 -12.99 -25.80
CA LEU A 46 4.17 -12.49 -24.67
C LEU A 46 5.02 -12.48 -23.39
N GLU A 47 5.74 -13.58 -23.13
CA GLU A 47 6.67 -13.66 -22.00
C GLU A 47 7.81 -12.63 -22.10
N ALA A 48 8.38 -12.43 -23.28
CA ALA A 48 9.41 -11.41 -23.49
C ALA A 48 8.89 -9.99 -23.30
N ASN A 49 7.67 -9.69 -23.76
CA ASN A 49 7.02 -8.39 -23.57
C ASN A 49 6.67 -8.16 -22.10
N ASP A 50 6.20 -9.18 -21.38
CA ASP A 50 5.91 -9.10 -19.94
C ASP A 50 7.19 -8.85 -19.14
N SER A 51 8.29 -9.54 -19.48
CA SER A 51 9.60 -9.31 -18.87
C SER A 51 10.10 -7.87 -19.08
N ALA A 52 10.00 -7.35 -20.30
CA ALA A 52 10.35 -5.97 -20.62
C ALA A 52 9.44 -4.96 -19.89
N GLY A 53 8.13 -5.23 -19.84
CA GLY A 53 7.15 -4.41 -19.17
C GLY A 53 7.32 -4.38 -17.65
N ASN A 54 7.84 -5.46 -17.06
CA ASN A 54 8.06 -5.56 -15.63
C ASN A 54 9.08 -4.55 -15.12
N THR A 55 10.19 -4.35 -15.82
CA THR A 55 11.19 -3.32 -15.49
C THR A 55 10.58 -1.92 -15.56
N PHE A 56 9.78 -1.62 -16.59
CA PHE A 56 9.08 -0.35 -16.71
C PHE A 56 8.08 -0.14 -15.54
N LYS A 57 7.28 -1.14 -15.22
CA LYS A 57 6.31 -1.12 -14.11
C LYS A 57 7.02 -0.86 -12.77
N ALA A 58 8.13 -1.52 -12.51
CA ALA A 58 8.92 -1.33 -11.29
C ALA A 58 9.51 0.08 -11.19
N THR A 59 9.93 0.68 -12.30
CA THR A 59 10.51 2.03 -12.36
C THR A 59 9.44 3.13 -12.27
N ALA A 60 8.26 2.91 -12.85
CA ALA A 60 7.16 3.87 -12.83
C ALA A 60 6.59 4.11 -11.42
N LYS A 61 6.59 3.10 -10.56
CA LYS A 61 6.09 3.21 -9.17
C LYS A 61 6.86 4.24 -8.34
N PRO A 62 8.21 4.26 -8.28
CA PRO A 62 8.96 5.31 -7.61
C PRO A 62 8.64 6.72 -8.12
N VAL A 63 8.46 6.90 -9.44
CA VAL A 63 8.06 8.19 -10.01
C VAL A 63 6.68 8.62 -9.53
N LEU A 64 5.71 7.70 -9.50
CA LEU A 64 4.36 7.95 -8.97
C LEU A 64 4.41 8.41 -7.50
N ILE A 65 5.26 7.80 -6.68
CA ILE A 65 5.41 8.17 -5.28
C ILE A 65 6.13 9.51 -5.15
N GLY A 66 7.11 9.78 -6.00
CA GLY A 66 7.75 11.10 -6.10
C GLY A 66 6.72 12.22 -6.30
N THR A 67 5.73 12.03 -7.18
CA THR A 67 4.65 13.01 -7.37
C THR A 67 3.77 13.18 -6.12
N ALA A 68 3.56 12.11 -5.36
CA ALA A 68 2.82 12.19 -4.09
C ALA A 68 3.57 13.03 -3.07
N VAL A 69 4.89 12.86 -2.98
CA VAL A 69 5.73 13.62 -2.06
C VAL A 69 5.80 15.11 -2.45
N VAL A 70 5.87 15.44 -3.74
CA VAL A 70 5.78 16.83 -4.20
C VAL A 70 4.47 17.48 -3.76
N GLY A 71 3.34 16.79 -3.96
CA GLY A 71 2.03 17.26 -3.49
C GLY A 71 1.96 17.39 -1.97
N ALA A 72 2.47 16.40 -1.23
CA ALA A 72 2.55 16.44 0.23
C ALA A 72 3.41 17.61 0.73
N THR A 73 4.56 17.85 0.11
CA THR A 73 5.45 18.96 0.45
C THR A 73 4.75 20.31 0.29
N THR A 74 4.00 20.50 -0.79
CA THR A 74 3.21 21.71 -1.01
C THR A 74 2.19 21.94 0.11
N MET A 75 1.49 20.88 0.53
CA MET A 75 0.53 20.94 1.64
C MET A 75 1.22 21.25 2.98
N ILE A 76 2.36 20.62 3.25
CA ILE A 76 3.16 20.88 4.47
C ILE A 76 3.61 22.35 4.50
N PHE A 77 4.07 22.90 3.38
CA PHE A 77 4.42 24.32 3.30
C PHE A 77 3.22 25.23 3.57
N SER A 78 2.03 24.88 3.10
CA SER A 78 0.80 25.61 3.39
C SER A 78 0.50 25.62 4.89
N ILE A 79 0.66 24.47 5.57
CA ILE A 79 0.51 24.36 7.03
C ILE A 79 1.54 25.25 7.74
N ILE A 80 2.81 25.18 7.34
CA ILE A 80 3.90 25.99 7.91
C ILE A 80 3.60 27.48 7.78
N LEU A 81 3.16 27.93 6.59
CA LEU A 81 2.82 29.34 6.37
C LEU A 81 1.64 29.79 7.24
N ALA A 82 0.60 28.98 7.34
CA ALA A 82 -0.55 29.27 8.20
C ALA A 82 -0.14 29.40 9.68
N LEU A 83 0.56 28.42 10.21
CA LEU A 83 1.01 28.42 11.62
C LEU A 83 2.04 29.53 11.91
N LYS A 84 2.90 29.85 10.96
CA LYS A 84 3.91 30.92 11.11
C LYS A 84 3.27 32.30 11.11
N LYS A 85 2.20 32.51 10.32
CA LYS A 85 1.44 33.74 10.32
C LYS A 85 0.83 34.04 11.71
N ASP A 86 0.39 32.98 12.40
CA ASP A 86 -0.21 33.08 13.72
C ASP A 86 0.84 33.06 14.86
N GLY A 87 2.15 33.04 14.54
CA GLY A 87 3.24 33.02 15.52
C GLY A 87 3.37 31.70 16.30
N LEU A 88 2.75 30.62 15.83
CA LEU A 88 2.64 29.35 16.52
C LEU A 88 3.75 28.33 16.14
N LEU A 89 4.61 28.69 15.19
CA LEU A 89 5.63 27.77 14.67
C LEU A 89 7.04 28.36 14.79
N ALA A 90 7.91 27.63 15.49
CA ALA A 90 9.35 27.87 15.54
C ALA A 90 10.06 26.53 15.35
N LEU A 91 10.40 26.19 14.10
CA LEU A 91 11.03 24.92 13.78
C LEU A 91 12.56 25.00 13.93
N SER A 92 13.11 24.20 14.83
CA SER A 92 14.54 23.94 14.95
C SER A 92 14.78 22.45 15.16
N LEU A 93 15.77 21.89 14.46
CA LEU A 93 16.14 20.48 14.63
C LEU A 93 16.74 20.17 16.02
N THR A 94 17.09 21.19 16.78
CA THR A 94 17.57 21.03 18.16
C THR A 94 16.44 20.95 19.17
N ASP A 95 15.22 21.27 18.76
CA ASP A 95 14.07 21.27 19.65
C ASP A 95 13.49 19.84 19.79
N ALA A 96 13.30 19.42 21.05
CA ALA A 96 12.84 18.08 21.35
C ALA A 96 11.50 17.71 20.68
N PRO A 97 10.46 18.58 20.62
CA PRO A 97 9.23 18.26 19.90
C PRO A 97 9.46 17.97 18.41
N VAL A 98 10.32 18.75 17.74
CA VAL A 98 10.63 18.57 16.32
C VAL A 98 11.36 17.24 16.08
N LEU A 99 12.36 16.93 16.87
CA LEU A 99 13.11 15.68 16.76
C LEU A 99 12.20 14.46 17.02
N LEU A 100 11.39 14.51 18.07
CA LEU A 100 10.44 13.45 18.41
C LEU A 100 9.37 13.28 17.33
N GLY A 101 8.82 14.37 16.80
CA GLY A 101 7.87 14.33 15.68
C GLY A 101 8.45 13.64 14.46
N PHE A 102 9.72 13.94 14.14
CA PHE A 102 10.42 13.32 13.03
C PHE A 102 10.62 11.81 13.23
N ILE A 103 11.01 11.38 14.42
CA ILE A 103 11.15 9.96 14.77
C ILE A 103 9.79 9.24 14.70
N CYS A 104 8.73 9.84 15.24
CA CYS A 104 7.39 9.26 15.22
C CYS A 104 6.85 9.09 13.81
N GLY A 105 7.07 10.07 12.91
CA GLY A 105 6.64 9.95 11.51
C GLY A 105 7.32 8.79 10.78
N GLY A 106 8.61 8.59 10.98
CA GLY A 106 9.34 7.43 10.49
C GLY A 106 8.78 6.12 11.04
N ALA A 107 8.57 6.05 12.36
CA ALA A 107 8.01 4.87 13.02
C ALA A 107 6.62 4.50 12.47
N VAL A 108 5.77 5.48 12.19
CA VAL A 108 4.43 5.26 11.60
C VAL A 108 4.53 4.68 10.20
N ILE A 109 5.48 5.13 9.38
CA ILE A 109 5.70 4.56 8.03
C ILE A 109 6.15 3.10 8.12
N PHE A 110 7.10 2.78 9.00
CA PHE A 110 7.54 1.39 9.20
C PHE A 110 6.43 0.49 9.75
N TRP A 111 5.67 1.00 10.73
CA TRP A 111 4.49 0.29 11.22
C TRP A 111 3.47 0.02 10.11
N PHE A 112 3.15 1.03 9.30
CA PHE A 112 2.22 0.89 8.18
C PHE A 112 2.67 -0.20 7.20
N CYS A 113 3.95 -0.19 6.83
CA CYS A 113 4.52 -1.19 5.94
C CYS A 113 4.38 -2.61 6.50
N GLY A 114 4.74 -2.81 7.77
CA GLY A 114 4.62 -4.11 8.43
C GLY A 114 3.17 -4.59 8.53
N ALA A 115 2.25 -3.71 8.94
CA ALA A 115 0.82 -4.04 9.06
C ALA A 115 0.18 -4.37 7.70
N SER A 116 0.53 -3.62 6.65
CA SER A 116 0.05 -3.85 5.28
C SER A 116 0.54 -5.19 4.73
N MET A 117 1.82 -5.50 4.86
CA MET A 117 2.38 -6.80 4.45
C MET A 117 1.74 -7.95 5.21
N GLN A 118 1.55 -7.83 6.51
CA GLN A 118 0.94 -8.86 7.33
C GLN A 118 -0.51 -9.13 6.93
N ALA A 119 -1.29 -8.09 6.62
CA ALA A 119 -2.66 -8.24 6.17
C ALA A 119 -2.76 -9.06 4.87
N VAL A 120 -1.89 -8.76 3.90
CA VAL A 120 -1.87 -9.45 2.60
C VAL A 120 -1.38 -10.88 2.74
N THR A 121 -0.27 -11.11 3.43
CA THR A 121 0.29 -12.45 3.60
C THR A 121 -0.65 -13.37 4.38
N THR A 122 -1.37 -12.85 5.38
CA THR A 122 -2.38 -13.62 6.11
C THR A 122 -3.56 -13.98 5.22
N GLY A 123 -4.04 -13.05 4.40
CA GLY A 123 -5.09 -13.31 3.42
C GLY A 123 -4.69 -14.39 2.42
N ALA A 124 -3.50 -14.29 1.85
CA ALA A 124 -2.95 -15.28 0.93
C ALA A 124 -2.80 -16.67 1.59
N TYR A 125 -2.28 -16.71 2.81
CA TYR A 125 -2.16 -17.97 3.57
C TYR A 125 -3.51 -18.65 3.77
N ARG A 126 -4.56 -17.89 4.16
CA ARG A 126 -5.92 -18.43 4.34
C ARG A 126 -6.52 -18.94 3.03
N ALA A 127 -6.28 -18.21 1.93
CA ALA A 127 -6.71 -18.66 0.62
C ALA A 127 -6.05 -20.00 0.22
N VAL A 128 -4.74 -20.13 0.44
CA VAL A 128 -4.01 -21.39 0.19
C VAL A 128 -4.50 -22.54 1.09
N GLU A 129 -4.81 -22.27 2.37
CA GLU A 129 -5.42 -23.28 3.24
C GLU A 129 -6.78 -23.75 2.71
N TYR A 130 -7.62 -22.83 2.23
CA TYR A 130 -8.91 -23.17 1.64
C TYR A 130 -8.74 -24.03 0.38
N ILE A 131 -7.85 -23.62 -0.54
CA ILE A 131 -7.55 -24.34 -1.79
C ILE A 131 -7.13 -25.76 -1.47
N LYS A 132 -6.16 -25.95 -0.56
CA LYS A 132 -5.65 -27.27 -0.19
C LYS A 132 -6.69 -28.20 0.45
N LYS A 133 -7.70 -27.64 1.15
CA LYS A 133 -8.72 -28.42 1.86
C LYS A 133 -9.94 -28.74 1.00
N ASN A 134 -10.32 -27.83 0.11
CA ASN A 134 -11.63 -27.87 -0.53
C ASN A 134 -11.57 -28.03 -2.04
N MET A 135 -10.50 -27.58 -2.70
CA MET A 135 -10.40 -27.67 -4.15
C MET A 135 -9.74 -28.99 -4.57
N ASN A 136 -10.35 -29.65 -5.55
CA ASN A 136 -9.74 -30.81 -6.20
C ASN A 136 -8.80 -30.35 -7.32
N LEU A 137 -7.50 -30.39 -7.08
CA LEU A 137 -6.47 -29.95 -8.01
C LEU A 137 -6.24 -30.90 -9.19
N ASP A 138 -6.85 -32.13 -9.18
CA ASP A 138 -6.76 -33.09 -10.27
C ASP A 138 -7.79 -32.83 -11.39
N LYS A 139 -8.72 -31.89 -11.19
CA LYS A 139 -9.70 -31.50 -12.19
C LYS A 139 -9.08 -30.54 -13.21
N THR A 140 -9.45 -30.71 -14.47
CA THR A 140 -9.02 -29.84 -15.57
C THR A 140 -9.68 -28.45 -15.54
N GLU A 141 -10.79 -28.29 -14.80
CA GLU A 141 -11.50 -27.01 -14.67
C GLU A 141 -11.76 -26.73 -13.19
N ALA A 142 -11.52 -25.48 -12.78
CA ALA A 142 -11.85 -25.01 -11.43
C ALA A 142 -13.35 -24.76 -11.29
N ASP A 143 -13.91 -25.08 -10.12
CA ASP A 143 -15.30 -24.72 -9.80
C ASP A 143 -15.41 -23.20 -9.61
N ILE A 144 -16.43 -22.62 -10.21
CA ILE A 144 -16.68 -21.16 -10.13
C ILE A 144 -16.97 -20.73 -8.68
N GLU A 145 -17.66 -21.56 -7.89
CA GLU A 145 -17.98 -21.24 -6.49
C GLU A 145 -16.73 -21.31 -5.60
N ASP A 146 -15.83 -22.25 -5.85
CA ASP A 146 -14.54 -22.34 -5.15
C ASP A 146 -13.67 -21.10 -5.48
N SER A 147 -13.60 -20.71 -6.74
CA SER A 147 -12.87 -19.52 -7.18
C SER A 147 -13.42 -18.23 -6.54
N LYS A 148 -14.74 -18.07 -6.49
CA LYS A 148 -15.38 -16.94 -5.80
C LYS A 148 -15.08 -16.94 -4.30
N THR A 149 -15.03 -18.10 -3.67
CA THR A 149 -14.74 -18.21 -2.24
C THR A 149 -13.30 -17.83 -1.93
N VAL A 150 -12.33 -18.24 -2.76
CA VAL A 150 -10.93 -17.81 -2.63
C VAL A 150 -10.82 -16.27 -2.73
N VAL A 151 -11.44 -15.67 -3.74
CA VAL A 151 -11.46 -14.21 -3.92
C VAL A 151 -12.10 -13.52 -2.71
N ARG A 152 -13.22 -14.08 -2.19
CA ARG A 152 -13.88 -13.54 -1.00
C ARG A 152 -12.97 -13.57 0.22
N ILE A 153 -12.28 -14.67 0.49
CA ILE A 153 -11.33 -14.79 1.61
C ILE A 153 -10.25 -13.71 1.51
N CYS A 154 -9.59 -13.57 0.35
CA CYS A 154 -8.58 -12.55 0.14
C CYS A 154 -9.12 -11.13 0.37
N THR A 155 -10.32 -10.85 -0.15
CA THR A 155 -10.95 -9.54 -0.05
C THR A 155 -11.32 -9.19 1.40
N GLU A 156 -11.92 -10.11 2.14
CA GLU A 156 -12.32 -9.91 3.53
C GLU A 156 -11.11 -9.61 4.43
N TYR A 157 -10.01 -10.35 4.25
CA TYR A 157 -8.77 -10.10 5.01
C TYR A 157 -8.12 -8.76 4.64
N ALA A 158 -8.07 -8.44 3.35
CA ALA A 158 -7.54 -7.16 2.89
C ALA A 158 -8.37 -5.98 3.44
N GLN A 159 -9.69 -6.06 3.37
CA GLN A 159 -10.58 -5.02 3.92
C GLN A 159 -10.44 -4.86 5.43
N SER A 160 -10.39 -5.96 6.18
CA SER A 160 -10.20 -5.93 7.64
C SER A 160 -8.87 -5.28 8.02
N GLY A 161 -7.79 -5.63 7.31
CA GLY A 161 -6.47 -5.02 7.50
C GLY A 161 -6.49 -3.52 7.19
N MET A 162 -7.09 -3.13 6.07
CA MET A 162 -7.20 -1.72 5.66
C MET A 162 -7.98 -0.88 6.67
N TRP A 163 -9.08 -1.38 7.24
CA TRP A 163 -9.82 -0.67 8.28
C TRP A 163 -9.00 -0.42 9.53
N ASN A 164 -8.27 -1.43 10.00
CA ASN A 164 -7.39 -1.27 11.16
C ASN A 164 -6.33 -0.19 10.94
N ILE A 165 -5.68 -0.22 9.79
CA ILE A 165 -4.63 0.72 9.41
C ILE A 165 -5.21 2.13 9.25
N PHE A 166 -6.34 2.26 8.58
CA PHE A 166 -7.00 3.54 8.33
C PHE A 166 -7.40 4.25 9.63
N VAL A 167 -8.09 3.53 10.53
CA VAL A 167 -8.52 4.09 11.82
C VAL A 167 -7.31 4.47 12.68
N ALA A 168 -6.26 3.62 12.73
CA ALA A 168 -5.04 3.94 13.46
C ALA A 168 -4.36 5.20 12.92
N LEU A 169 -4.24 5.32 11.59
CA LEU A 169 -3.61 6.46 10.95
C LEU A 169 -4.38 7.77 11.17
N MET A 170 -5.72 7.71 11.07
CA MET A 170 -6.59 8.86 11.35
C MET A 170 -6.44 9.31 12.81
N ALA A 171 -6.53 8.37 13.74
CA ALA A 171 -6.47 8.64 15.17
C ALA A 171 -5.09 9.20 15.57
N ILE A 172 -3.98 8.63 15.08
CA ILE A 172 -2.63 9.11 15.40
C ILE A 172 -2.36 10.51 14.80
N THR A 173 -2.81 10.75 13.56
CA THR A 173 -2.64 12.06 12.92
C THR A 173 -3.41 13.15 13.68
N LEU A 174 -4.64 12.85 14.11
CA LEU A 174 -5.42 13.78 14.92
C LEU A 174 -4.81 13.98 16.31
N ALA A 175 -4.37 12.90 16.96
CA ALA A 175 -3.70 12.98 18.27
C ALA A 175 -2.47 13.90 18.22
N PHE A 176 -1.64 13.75 17.20
CA PHE A 176 -0.40 14.53 17.06
C PHE A 176 -0.67 15.99 16.68
N ALA A 177 -1.67 16.26 15.84
CA ALA A 177 -2.10 17.62 15.55
C ALA A 177 -2.61 18.36 16.81
N LEU A 178 -3.28 17.62 17.70
CA LEU A 178 -3.76 18.13 18.99
C LEU A 178 -2.67 18.21 20.06
N PHE A 179 -1.49 17.67 19.84
CA PHE A 179 -0.39 17.68 20.80
C PHE A 179 0.43 18.98 20.74
N ASP A 180 1.16 19.20 19.65
CA ASP A 180 2.02 20.37 19.45
C ASP A 180 2.23 20.65 17.96
N PRO A 181 2.15 21.92 17.50
CA PRO A 181 2.31 22.27 16.09
C PRO A 181 3.70 21.96 15.52
N ASN A 182 4.78 22.19 16.29
CA ASN A 182 6.15 21.93 15.83
C ASN A 182 6.39 20.42 15.68
N PHE A 183 5.95 19.65 16.67
CA PHE A 183 5.96 18.18 16.62
C PHE A 183 5.19 17.68 15.39
N PHE A 184 3.99 18.22 15.16
CA PHE A 184 3.10 17.75 14.10
C PHE A 184 3.65 18.06 12.70
N VAL A 185 4.21 19.25 12.48
CA VAL A 185 4.86 19.58 11.20
C VAL A 185 6.05 18.67 10.94
N ALA A 186 6.89 18.43 11.93
CA ALA A 186 8.01 17.50 11.83
C ALA A 186 7.55 16.06 11.53
N TYR A 187 6.45 15.61 12.15
CA TYR A 187 5.81 14.33 11.86
C TYR A 187 5.37 14.22 10.38
N LEU A 188 4.72 15.24 9.82
CA LEU A 188 4.30 15.24 8.43
C LEU A 188 5.49 15.28 7.45
N VAL A 189 6.52 16.05 7.72
CA VAL A 189 7.77 16.05 6.94
C VAL A 189 8.39 14.66 6.94
N SER A 190 8.44 14.04 8.10
CA SER A 190 8.98 12.69 8.27
C SER A 190 8.19 11.64 7.49
N ILE A 191 6.84 11.69 7.52
CA ILE A 191 6.00 10.80 6.70
C ILE A 191 6.33 10.95 5.21
N ALA A 192 6.51 12.16 4.73
CA ALA A 192 6.84 12.39 3.32
C ALA A 192 8.23 11.81 2.97
N VAL A 193 9.24 12.07 3.80
CA VAL A 193 10.63 11.62 3.58
C VAL A 193 10.75 10.10 3.70
N PHE A 194 10.37 9.53 4.84
CA PHE A 194 10.48 8.07 5.06
C PHE A 194 9.52 7.29 4.16
N GLY A 195 8.32 7.85 3.87
CA GLY A 195 7.39 7.27 2.93
C GLY A 195 7.97 7.16 1.52
N LEU A 196 8.69 8.19 1.04
CA LEU A 196 9.38 8.15 -0.24
C LEU A 196 10.46 7.07 -0.27
N PHE A 197 11.38 7.09 0.69
CA PHE A 197 12.48 6.13 0.72
C PHE A 197 11.99 4.69 0.86
N GLN A 198 11.03 4.46 1.74
CA GLN A 198 10.49 3.12 1.97
C GLN A 198 9.73 2.60 0.74
N ALA A 199 9.00 3.46 0.05
CA ALA A 199 8.28 3.08 -1.16
C ALA A 199 9.22 2.76 -2.33
N ILE A 200 10.29 3.55 -2.51
CA ILE A 200 11.33 3.26 -3.50
C ILE A 200 12.03 1.94 -3.18
N TYR A 201 12.41 1.74 -1.92
CA TYR A 201 13.04 0.50 -1.48
C TYR A 201 12.16 -0.72 -1.78
N MET A 202 10.89 -0.69 -1.37
CA MET A 202 9.97 -1.80 -1.56
C MET A 202 9.67 -2.10 -3.02
N ALA A 203 9.48 -1.06 -3.84
CA ALA A 203 9.26 -1.22 -5.27
C ALA A 203 10.47 -1.87 -5.96
N ASN A 204 11.68 -1.42 -5.63
CA ASN A 204 12.90 -1.95 -6.21
C ASN A 204 13.23 -3.36 -5.71
N ALA A 205 13.10 -3.60 -4.40
CA ALA A 205 13.37 -4.92 -3.82
C ALA A 205 12.42 -5.98 -4.37
N GLY A 206 11.10 -5.70 -4.39
CA GLY A 206 10.12 -6.60 -4.96
C GLY A 206 10.28 -6.79 -6.47
N GLY A 207 10.59 -5.71 -7.21
CA GLY A 207 10.86 -5.76 -8.64
C GLY A 207 12.11 -6.56 -9.00
N ALA A 208 13.13 -6.54 -8.15
CA ALA A 208 14.35 -7.33 -8.35
C ALA A 208 14.07 -8.85 -8.30
N TRP A 209 13.25 -9.31 -7.37
CA TRP A 209 12.85 -10.72 -7.27
C TRP A 209 12.01 -11.17 -8.47
N ASP A 210 11.05 -10.34 -8.89
CA ASP A 210 10.23 -10.62 -10.07
C ASP A 210 11.09 -10.68 -11.33
N ASN A 211 12.01 -9.73 -11.52
CA ASN A 211 12.96 -9.76 -12.64
C ASN A 211 13.87 -11.00 -12.60
N ALA A 212 14.33 -11.43 -11.44
CA ALA A 212 15.12 -12.64 -11.29
C ALA A 212 14.34 -13.89 -11.74
N LYS A 213 13.05 -13.98 -11.37
CA LYS A 213 12.17 -15.06 -11.84
C LYS A 213 11.99 -15.01 -13.35
N LYS A 214 11.71 -13.84 -13.92
CA LYS A 214 11.56 -13.68 -15.38
C LYS A 214 12.83 -14.03 -16.14
N LEU A 215 14.01 -13.67 -15.63
CA LEU A 215 15.29 -14.06 -16.22
C LEU A 215 15.42 -15.58 -16.31
N VAL A 216 15.08 -16.31 -15.23
CA VAL A 216 15.17 -17.78 -15.20
C VAL A 216 14.13 -18.41 -16.15
N GLU A 217 12.93 -17.86 -16.22
CA GLU A 217 11.84 -18.40 -17.05
C GLU A 217 12.04 -18.13 -18.56
N VAL A 218 12.46 -16.91 -18.91
CA VAL A 218 12.48 -16.42 -20.31
C VAL A 218 13.85 -16.57 -20.96
N ASP A 219 14.91 -16.10 -20.29
CA ASP A 219 16.25 -16.06 -20.87
C ASP A 219 16.99 -17.39 -20.67
N LEU A 220 17.00 -17.91 -19.44
CA LEU A 220 17.68 -19.16 -19.12
C LEU A 220 16.85 -20.39 -19.52
N LYS A 221 15.53 -20.25 -19.63
CA LYS A 221 14.57 -21.34 -19.93
C LYS A 221 14.68 -22.53 -19.00
N GLU A 222 14.97 -22.25 -17.72
CA GLU A 222 15.14 -23.25 -16.66
C GLU A 222 13.88 -23.42 -15.81
N LYS A 223 12.69 -23.45 -16.40
CA LYS A 223 11.43 -23.73 -15.68
C LYS A 223 11.48 -25.11 -15.01
N ASN A 224 10.90 -25.23 -13.83
CA ASN A 224 10.82 -26.46 -13.00
C ASN A 224 12.18 -26.97 -12.47
N THR A 225 13.20 -26.12 -12.44
CA THR A 225 14.49 -26.40 -11.78
C THR A 225 14.51 -25.91 -10.33
N PRO A 226 15.47 -26.32 -9.49
CA PRO A 226 15.67 -25.75 -8.17
C PRO A 226 15.93 -24.24 -8.18
N VAL A 227 16.59 -23.72 -9.21
CA VAL A 227 16.82 -22.28 -9.42
C VAL A 227 15.50 -21.56 -9.63
N HIS A 228 14.65 -22.10 -10.53
CA HIS A 228 13.30 -21.55 -10.74
C HIS A 228 12.48 -21.55 -9.44
N ALA A 229 12.46 -22.65 -8.71
CA ALA A 229 11.76 -22.74 -7.43
C ALA A 229 12.23 -21.67 -6.43
N ALA A 230 13.55 -21.41 -6.36
CA ALA A 230 14.08 -20.37 -5.49
C ALA A 230 13.64 -18.96 -5.92
N THR A 231 13.61 -18.67 -7.23
CA THR A 231 13.14 -17.36 -7.74
C THR A 231 11.63 -17.18 -7.55
N VAL A 232 10.82 -18.23 -7.67
CA VAL A 232 9.38 -18.19 -7.37
C VAL A 232 9.14 -17.86 -5.90
N VAL A 233 9.90 -18.45 -4.98
CA VAL A 233 9.83 -18.11 -3.55
C VAL A 233 10.20 -16.64 -3.34
N GLY A 234 11.25 -16.15 -3.99
CA GLY A 234 11.67 -14.75 -3.92
C GLY A 234 10.59 -13.80 -4.43
N ASP A 235 9.98 -14.10 -5.57
CA ASP A 235 8.90 -13.30 -6.14
C ASP A 235 7.66 -13.29 -5.22
N THR A 236 7.28 -14.44 -4.66
CA THR A 236 6.17 -14.54 -3.69
C THR A 236 6.40 -13.66 -2.45
N VAL A 237 7.65 -13.53 -1.98
CA VAL A 237 8.01 -12.61 -0.90
C VAL A 237 8.02 -11.17 -1.39
N GLY A 238 8.46 -10.93 -2.63
CA GLY A 238 8.57 -9.60 -3.23
C GLY A 238 7.23 -8.95 -3.60
N ASP A 239 6.21 -9.74 -3.93
CA ASP A 239 4.89 -9.25 -4.35
C ASP A 239 4.21 -8.32 -3.33
N PRO A 240 4.11 -8.66 -2.04
CA PRO A 240 3.60 -7.74 -1.03
C PRO A 240 4.38 -6.43 -0.93
N PHE A 241 5.67 -6.46 -1.21
CA PHE A 241 6.51 -5.25 -1.24
C PHE A 241 6.16 -4.34 -2.42
N LYS A 242 6.23 -4.87 -3.65
CA LYS A 242 6.10 -4.09 -4.89
C LYS A 242 4.66 -3.73 -5.26
N ASP A 243 3.72 -4.66 -5.05
CA ASP A 243 2.35 -4.54 -5.58
C ASP A 243 1.34 -4.08 -4.54
N THR A 244 1.62 -4.24 -3.24
CA THR A 244 0.72 -3.80 -2.17
C THR A 244 1.28 -2.63 -1.41
N THR A 245 2.35 -2.81 -0.66
CA THR A 245 2.82 -1.83 0.33
C THR A 245 3.42 -0.59 -0.34
N SER A 246 4.27 -0.76 -1.37
CA SER A 246 4.85 0.40 -2.06
C SER A 246 3.77 1.28 -2.70
N VAL A 247 2.74 0.67 -3.27
CA VAL A 247 1.62 1.39 -3.91
C VAL A 247 0.75 2.08 -2.86
N ALA A 248 0.46 1.41 -1.75
CA ALA A 248 -0.37 1.93 -0.67
C ALA A 248 0.27 3.12 0.07
N LEU A 249 1.60 3.27 0.04
CA LEU A 249 2.28 4.44 0.60
C LEU A 249 1.92 5.75 -0.11
N ASN A 250 1.59 5.73 -1.41
CA ASN A 250 1.17 6.91 -2.15
C ASN A 250 -0.10 7.58 -1.54
N PRO A 251 -1.25 6.88 -1.42
CA PRO A 251 -2.42 7.46 -0.77
C PRO A 251 -2.17 7.80 0.71
N ILE A 252 -1.35 7.07 1.44
CA ILE A 252 -1.06 7.35 2.84
C ILE A 252 -0.34 8.69 3.00
N ILE A 253 0.69 8.96 2.21
CA ILE A 253 1.40 10.24 2.23
C ILE A 253 0.43 11.39 1.93
N LYS A 254 -0.36 11.28 0.86
CA LYS A 254 -1.32 12.32 0.47
C LYS A 254 -2.42 12.51 1.52
N PHE A 255 -2.97 11.41 2.01
CA PHE A 255 -4.05 11.44 2.98
C PHE A 255 -3.60 12.04 4.32
N SER A 256 -2.44 11.62 4.84
CA SER A 256 -1.92 12.14 6.11
C SER A 256 -1.67 13.65 6.04
N THR A 257 -1.18 14.17 4.92
CA THR A 257 -0.94 15.61 4.77
C THR A 257 -2.23 16.41 4.57
N LEU A 258 -3.19 15.87 3.81
CA LEU A 258 -4.47 16.53 3.54
C LEU A 258 -5.34 16.56 4.80
N PHE A 259 -5.46 15.42 5.47
CA PHE A 259 -6.16 15.33 6.75
C PHE A 259 -5.42 16.08 7.86
N GLY A 260 -4.09 16.10 7.80
CA GLY A 260 -3.24 16.86 8.71
C GLY A 260 -3.49 18.35 8.67
N LEU A 261 -3.70 18.93 7.49
CA LEU A 261 -4.06 20.35 7.35
C LEU A 261 -5.37 20.65 8.10
N LEU A 262 -6.41 19.83 7.88
CA LEU A 262 -7.69 19.98 8.57
C LEU A 262 -7.55 19.80 10.09
N ALA A 263 -6.79 18.80 10.53
CA ALA A 263 -6.58 18.51 11.93
C ALA A 263 -5.85 19.65 12.67
N VAL A 264 -4.83 20.25 12.03
CA VAL A 264 -4.12 21.40 12.60
C VAL A 264 -5.01 22.64 12.67
N GLU A 265 -5.82 22.91 11.65
CA GLU A 265 -6.76 24.04 11.68
C GLU A 265 -7.77 23.91 12.83
N ILE A 266 -8.28 22.71 13.08
CA ILE A 266 -9.17 22.43 14.22
C ILE A 266 -8.43 22.63 15.54
N ALA A 267 -7.21 22.11 15.67
CA ALA A 267 -6.40 22.26 16.88
C ALA A 267 -6.10 23.72 17.20
N VAL A 268 -5.72 24.50 16.19
CA VAL A 268 -5.44 25.94 16.35
C VAL A 268 -6.68 26.72 16.76
N LYS A 269 -7.83 26.48 16.12
CA LYS A 269 -9.10 27.15 16.47
C LYS A 269 -9.55 26.86 17.91
N ILE A 270 -9.28 25.67 18.43
CA ILE A 270 -9.61 25.32 19.80
C ILE A 270 -8.64 26.00 20.80
N ARG A 271 -7.34 25.99 20.49
CA ARG A 271 -6.30 26.55 21.36
C ARG A 271 -6.24 28.06 21.33
N HIS A 272 -6.49 28.66 20.17
CA HIS A 272 -6.39 30.08 19.90
C HIS A 272 -7.70 30.60 19.28
N PRO A 273 -8.80 30.57 20.05
CA PRO A 273 -10.09 31.03 19.54
C PRO A 273 -10.03 32.52 19.22
N VAL A 274 -10.70 32.90 18.12
CA VAL A 274 -10.84 34.27 17.69
C VAL A 274 -12.29 34.73 17.76
N ASP A 275 -12.53 36.00 18.04
CA ASP A 275 -13.85 36.61 18.01
C ASP A 275 -14.33 36.87 16.55
N ALA A 276 -15.55 37.37 16.40
CA ALA A 276 -16.11 37.69 15.09
C ALA A 276 -15.34 38.81 14.33
N ALA A 277 -14.53 39.58 15.03
CA ALA A 277 -13.66 40.61 14.47
C ALA A 277 -12.24 40.10 14.13
N GLY A 278 -11.94 38.83 14.43
CA GLY A 278 -10.64 38.21 14.17
C GLY A 278 -9.60 38.42 15.27
N ASN A 279 -9.97 38.94 16.45
CA ASN A 279 -9.04 39.09 17.56
C ASN A 279 -8.99 37.85 18.42
N HIS A 280 -7.79 37.52 18.94
CA HIS A 280 -7.63 36.38 19.84
C HIS A 280 -8.37 36.60 21.16
N ILE A 281 -9.21 35.63 21.56
CA ILE A 281 -9.89 35.63 22.84
C ILE A 281 -8.89 35.17 23.90
N VAL A 282 -8.63 36.02 24.89
CA VAL A 282 -7.67 35.80 25.98
C VAL A 282 -8.34 35.97 27.35
N GLY A 283 -7.74 35.42 28.39
CA GLY A 283 -8.24 35.52 29.77
C GLY A 283 -9.47 34.65 30.04
N ASP A 284 -10.32 35.07 30.96
CA ASP A 284 -11.49 34.31 31.48
C ASP A 284 -12.57 34.05 30.41
N ALA A 285 -12.53 34.78 29.28
CA ALA A 285 -13.43 34.57 28.14
C ALA A 285 -12.99 33.41 27.24
N LYS A 286 -11.78 32.84 27.44
CA LYS A 286 -11.27 31.73 26.62
C LYS A 286 -12.02 30.45 27.00
N PRO A 287 -12.59 29.71 26.00
CA PRO A 287 -13.19 28.41 26.24
C PRO A 287 -12.17 27.42 26.82
N PHE A 288 -12.67 26.41 27.54
CA PHE A 288 -11.82 25.34 28.06
C PHE A 288 -11.06 24.62 26.93
N ASP A 289 -9.74 24.50 27.06
CA ASP A 289 -8.89 23.78 26.12
C ASP A 289 -8.94 22.26 26.39
N TYR A 290 -9.71 21.56 25.57
CA TYR A 290 -9.86 20.10 25.65
C TYR A 290 -8.94 19.35 24.68
N THR A 291 -8.04 20.03 23.95
CA THR A 291 -7.17 19.42 22.94
C THR A 291 -6.31 18.30 23.54
N GLY A 292 -5.77 18.49 24.74
CA GLY A 292 -4.96 17.47 25.41
C GLY A 292 -5.77 16.19 25.74
N ILE A 293 -7.00 16.33 26.21
CA ILE A 293 -7.86 15.19 26.55
C ILE A 293 -8.22 14.40 25.29
N VAL A 294 -8.66 15.09 24.23
CA VAL A 294 -9.00 14.45 22.97
C VAL A 294 -7.77 13.85 22.32
N GLY A 295 -6.62 14.53 22.38
CA GLY A 295 -5.35 14.03 21.84
C GLY A 295 -4.93 12.70 22.49
N VAL A 296 -5.00 12.61 23.83
CA VAL A 296 -4.69 11.36 24.56
C VAL A 296 -5.71 10.27 24.22
N ALA A 297 -6.99 10.58 24.16
CA ALA A 297 -8.01 9.61 23.79
C ALA A 297 -7.77 9.04 22.36
N MET A 298 -7.47 9.90 21.39
CA MET A 298 -7.15 9.48 20.03
C MET A 298 -5.84 8.66 19.97
N LEU A 299 -4.85 9.01 20.76
CA LEU A 299 -3.62 8.22 20.87
C LEU A 299 -3.89 6.81 21.38
N LEU A 300 -4.72 6.66 22.43
CA LEU A 300 -5.10 5.34 22.95
C LEU A 300 -5.87 4.52 21.91
N VAL A 301 -6.80 5.13 21.19
CA VAL A 301 -7.50 4.49 20.06
C VAL A 301 -6.50 4.02 19.02
N SER A 302 -5.56 4.87 18.61
CA SER A 302 -4.52 4.52 17.66
C SER A 302 -3.68 3.34 18.13
N LEU A 303 -3.18 3.36 19.38
CA LEU A 303 -2.38 2.28 19.94
C LEU A 303 -3.14 0.94 20.00
N TYR A 304 -4.45 0.98 20.30
CA TYR A 304 -5.27 -0.22 20.23
C TYR A 304 -5.33 -0.81 18.82
N PHE A 305 -5.54 0.01 17.78
CA PHE A 305 -5.61 -0.47 16.40
C PHE A 305 -4.22 -0.86 15.86
N VAL A 306 -3.14 -0.22 16.28
CA VAL A 306 -1.77 -0.65 16.02
C VAL A 306 -1.52 -2.04 16.61
N TRP A 307 -1.85 -2.25 17.87
CA TRP A 307 -1.75 -3.56 18.52
C TRP A 307 -2.59 -4.61 17.78
N ARG A 308 -3.83 -4.29 17.47
CA ARG A 308 -4.75 -5.19 16.75
C ARG A 308 -4.21 -5.57 15.37
N SER A 309 -3.60 -4.66 14.61
CA SER A 309 -3.07 -4.97 13.29
C SER A 309 -1.92 -5.99 13.32
N PHE A 310 -1.14 -6.04 14.40
CA PHE A 310 -0.09 -7.05 14.54
C PHE A 310 -0.58 -8.37 15.11
N TYR A 311 -1.38 -8.33 16.17
CA TYR A 311 -1.71 -9.55 16.92
C TYR A 311 -2.97 -10.27 16.43
N SER A 312 -3.98 -9.55 15.96
CA SER A 312 -5.22 -10.17 15.47
C SER A 312 -5.13 -10.70 14.04
N MET A 313 -4.11 -10.29 13.29
CA MET A 313 -3.92 -10.67 11.89
C MET A 313 -2.72 -11.60 11.68
N ARG A 314 -2.22 -12.22 12.74
CA ARG A 314 -1.14 -13.20 12.64
C ARG A 314 -1.60 -14.51 12.01
N ILE A 315 -0.72 -15.11 11.22
CA ILE A 315 -0.83 -16.52 10.83
C ILE A 315 -0.63 -17.34 12.12
N PRO A 316 -1.57 -18.23 12.49
CA PRO A 316 -1.39 -19.08 13.66
C PRO A 316 -0.15 -19.96 13.50
N GLU A 317 0.70 -20.00 14.53
CA GLU A 317 1.79 -20.95 14.57
C GLU A 317 1.18 -22.38 14.57
N ARG A 318 1.65 -23.24 13.69
CA ARG A 318 1.30 -24.67 13.74
C ARG A 318 2.10 -25.28 14.87
N ASN A 319 1.40 -25.63 15.97
CA ASN A 319 1.94 -26.54 17.00
C ASN A 319 2.08 -27.93 16.43
#